data_b165e462d3ce57df24fcf2de81385731
#
_entry.id   b165e462d3ce57df24fcf2de81385731
#
_cell.length_a   1.000
_cell.length_b   1.000
_cell.length_c   1.000
_cell.angle_alpha   90.00
_cell.angle_beta   90.00
_cell.angle_gamma   90.00
#
_symmetry.space_group_name_H-M   'P 1'
#
loop_
_entity.id
_entity.type
_entity.pdbx_description
1 polymer ?
#
loop_
_entity_poly.entity_id
_entity_poly.type
_entity_poly.pdbx_seq_one_letter_code
_entity_poly.pdbx_strand_id
1 'polypeptide(L)'
;MQSSLRSVVLSSSAAFLIASALLSRVAPAQSGSITVEQYQEQLHDAWRQTMHQIAAPQEGCYHSSFPSTQWERVDCVAPPAYQSAKPNLRTETVGNGYDYVAQAPSGHTFSSVTGSFPTVSDVTSEKGANVPFGSGESDGITGTNQYTLQINTNIVNTAACVGYTGCYAWQQYVISTDTPVSLTSNSLSGKTEVFIEYWLINYGSSNGASCPSGFVNAGADSTGVDCVQNTPAVVVYNGQLPATKLASLELSGTATAGGTDKATAIYGTEAYTASVADSYTDISSKWTQAEFNVVGNAGGSRADFNKGASLTAKIAVTDGSTTAPTCVSPSSYDGTTGETNNLTLKSCTAAGGSTPYIEFIESH
;
A
#
# COMPACT_ATOMS: atom_id res chain seq x y z
N MET A 1 33.88 -64.99 -1.20
CA MET A 1 33.97 -65.32 0.22
C MET A 1 32.90 -64.50 0.89
N GLN A 2 31.68 -64.99 1.04
CA GLN A 2 31.06 -65.65 2.16
C GLN A 2 31.27 -64.90 3.45
N SER A 3 30.20 -64.40 3.91
CA SER A 3 29.16 -64.68 4.93
C SER A 3 29.37 -63.72 6.11
N SER A 4 28.41 -63.29 6.91
CA SER A 4 27.14 -63.92 7.35
C SER A 4 26.26 -62.88 8.07
N LEU A 5 24.95 -63.10 7.94
CA LEU A 5 23.89 -62.52 8.78
C LEU A 5 24.08 -62.89 10.25
N ARG A 6 23.73 -61.95 11.16
CA ARG A 6 23.16 -62.33 12.48
C ARG A 6 21.99 -61.40 12.84
N SER A 7 20.84 -62.02 12.79
CA SER A 7 19.61 -61.53 13.43
C SER A 7 19.77 -61.66 14.95
N VAL A 8 19.30 -60.62 15.68
CA VAL A 8 19.00 -60.74 17.11
C VAL A 8 17.56 -60.27 17.33
N VAL A 9 16.76 -61.26 17.69
CA VAL A 9 15.39 -61.10 18.25
C VAL A 9 15.53 -60.99 19.74
N LEU A 10 14.88 -60.03 20.37
CA LEU A 10 14.58 -59.99 21.80
C LEU A 10 13.28 -59.19 21.98
N SER A 11 12.24 -59.88 22.13
CA SER A 11 11.36 -60.25 23.23
C SER A 11 10.83 -59.11 24.08
N SER A 12 9.51 -59.08 24.04
CA SER A 12 8.47 -58.35 24.77
C SER A 12 8.69 -58.25 26.28
N SER A 13 8.35 -57.07 26.84
CA SER A 13 7.83 -56.99 28.20
C SER A 13 6.79 -55.91 28.29
N ALA A 14 5.56 -56.30 28.51
CA ALA A 14 4.41 -55.46 28.78
C ALA A 14 4.53 -54.86 30.19
N ALA A 15 4.39 -53.57 30.29
CA ALA A 15 4.07 -52.87 31.53
C ALA A 15 2.75 -52.12 31.38
N PHE A 16 1.69 -52.68 31.91
CA PHE A 16 0.40 -51.99 32.11
C PHE A 16 0.59 -50.93 33.19
N LEU A 17 0.45 -49.65 32.83
CA LEU A 17 0.23 -48.56 33.78
C LEU A 17 -1.18 -48.00 33.54
N ILE A 18 -2.00 -48.21 34.56
CA ILE A 18 -3.35 -47.66 34.70
C ILE A 18 -3.20 -46.13 34.90
N ALA A 19 -3.55 -45.37 33.91
CA ALA A 19 -3.72 -43.94 34.03
C ALA A 19 -5.22 -43.62 34.11
N SER A 20 -5.63 -43.18 35.29
CA SER A 20 -6.97 -42.74 35.62
C SER A 20 -7.47 -41.63 34.74
N ALA A 21 -8.58 -41.84 34.07
CA ALA A 21 -9.25 -40.89 33.21
C ALA A 21 -9.79 -39.69 34.02
N LEU A 22 -9.17 -38.52 33.84
CA LEU A 22 -9.81 -37.23 34.04
C LEU A 22 -10.59 -36.91 32.77
N LEU A 23 -11.85 -37.25 32.72
CA LEU A 23 -12.81 -36.81 31.74
C LEU A 23 -13.05 -35.31 31.95
N SER A 24 -12.17 -34.48 31.41
CA SER A 24 -12.49 -33.07 31.13
C SER A 24 -13.60 -33.06 30.08
N ARG A 25 -14.78 -32.62 30.46
CA ARG A 25 -15.88 -32.34 29.52
C ARG A 25 -15.40 -31.22 28.59
N VAL A 26 -14.84 -31.60 27.45
CA VAL A 26 -14.71 -30.70 26.31
C VAL A 26 -16.13 -30.44 25.82
N ALA A 27 -16.64 -29.25 26.07
CA ALA A 27 -17.87 -28.81 25.43
C ALA A 27 -17.70 -28.99 23.92
N PRO A 28 -18.71 -29.55 23.22
CA PRO A 28 -18.61 -29.64 21.77
C PRO A 28 -18.46 -28.23 21.23
N ALA A 29 -17.35 -27.97 20.53
CA ALA A 29 -17.23 -26.79 19.69
C ALA A 29 -18.43 -26.86 18.73
N GLN A 30 -19.30 -25.84 18.78
CA GLN A 30 -20.33 -25.67 17.77
C GLN A 30 -19.63 -25.54 16.41
N SER A 31 -19.57 -26.62 15.67
CA SER A 31 -19.25 -26.62 14.26
C SER A 31 -20.44 -25.98 13.53
N GLY A 32 -20.52 -24.64 13.57
CA GLY A 32 -21.40 -23.91 12.70
C GLY A 32 -21.01 -24.27 11.26
N SER A 33 -21.91 -24.92 10.53
CA SER A 33 -21.72 -25.13 9.09
C SER A 33 -21.64 -23.75 8.44
N ILE A 34 -20.47 -23.41 7.85
CA ILE A 34 -20.33 -22.20 7.03
C ILE A 34 -21.22 -22.38 5.80
N THR A 35 -21.84 -21.29 5.36
CA THR A 35 -22.62 -21.28 4.11
C THR A 35 -21.70 -21.40 2.89
N VAL A 36 -22.24 -21.73 1.73
CA VAL A 36 -21.48 -21.76 0.47
C VAL A 36 -20.89 -20.38 0.16
N GLU A 37 -21.64 -19.32 0.42
CA GLU A 37 -21.23 -17.94 0.21
C GLU A 37 -20.05 -17.56 1.13
N GLN A 38 -20.14 -17.93 2.42
CA GLN A 38 -19.05 -17.72 3.37
C GLN A 38 -17.78 -18.49 2.98
N TYR A 39 -17.93 -19.71 2.47
CA TYR A 39 -16.79 -20.50 2.00
C TYR A 39 -16.16 -19.87 0.74
N GLN A 40 -16.97 -19.40 -0.20
CA GLN A 40 -16.47 -18.71 -1.40
C GLN A 40 -15.73 -17.42 -1.02
N GLU A 41 -16.27 -16.63 -0.09
CA GLU A 41 -15.58 -15.41 0.37
C GLU A 41 -14.23 -15.73 1.03
N GLN A 42 -14.15 -16.78 1.84
CA GLN A 42 -12.87 -17.23 2.41
C GLN A 42 -11.85 -17.63 1.32
N LEU A 43 -12.29 -18.25 0.22
CA LEU A 43 -11.42 -18.56 -0.91
C LEU A 43 -10.95 -17.30 -1.63
N HIS A 44 -11.83 -16.32 -1.81
CA HIS A 44 -11.47 -15.02 -2.40
C HIS A 44 -10.48 -14.28 -1.51
N ASP A 45 -10.69 -14.25 -0.19
CA ASP A 45 -9.77 -13.62 0.76
C ASP A 45 -8.38 -14.28 0.76
N ALA A 46 -8.34 -15.60 0.76
CA ALA A 46 -7.08 -16.33 0.69
C ALA A 46 -6.33 -16.07 -0.63
N TRP A 47 -7.06 -15.95 -1.74
CA TRP A 47 -6.50 -15.60 -3.03
C TRP A 47 -5.97 -14.16 -3.05
N ARG A 48 -6.74 -13.16 -2.55
CA ARG A 48 -6.30 -11.77 -2.42
C ARG A 48 -5.00 -11.66 -1.63
N GLN A 49 -4.94 -12.29 -0.45
CA GLN A 49 -3.72 -12.33 0.37
C GLN A 49 -2.54 -12.95 -0.38
N THR A 50 -2.78 -14.01 -1.15
CA THR A 50 -1.75 -14.67 -1.97
C THR A 50 -1.24 -13.73 -3.06
N MET A 51 -2.13 -13.04 -3.78
CA MET A 51 -1.76 -12.13 -4.88
C MET A 51 -0.95 -10.91 -4.39
N HIS A 52 -1.21 -10.40 -3.19
CA HIS A 52 -0.39 -9.36 -2.59
C HIS A 52 1.06 -9.82 -2.34
N GLN A 53 1.27 -11.10 -2.03
CA GLN A 53 2.58 -11.65 -1.67
C GLN A 53 3.39 -12.17 -2.85
N ILE A 54 2.74 -12.69 -3.90
CA ILE A 54 3.44 -13.26 -5.06
C ILE A 54 4.21 -12.16 -5.80
N ALA A 55 5.53 -12.36 -5.94
CA ALA A 55 6.36 -11.48 -6.74
C ALA A 55 5.93 -11.50 -8.22
N ALA A 56 6.01 -10.35 -8.89
CA ALA A 56 5.93 -10.30 -10.34
C ALA A 56 7.15 -11.02 -10.95
N PRO A 57 7.00 -11.68 -12.10
CA PRO A 57 8.11 -12.44 -12.71
C PRO A 57 9.32 -11.57 -13.06
N GLN A 58 9.10 -10.32 -13.41
CA GLN A 58 10.10 -9.30 -13.74
C GLN A 58 9.46 -7.91 -13.72
N GLU A 59 10.21 -6.88 -14.06
CA GLU A 59 9.65 -5.55 -14.28
C GLU A 59 8.59 -5.54 -15.38
N GLY A 60 7.53 -4.76 -15.19
CA GLY A 60 6.43 -4.62 -16.14
C GLY A 60 5.05 -4.65 -15.49
N CYS A 61 4.04 -4.88 -16.32
CA CYS A 61 2.64 -4.83 -15.96
C CYS A 61 2.01 -6.21 -16.09
N TYR A 62 1.21 -6.57 -15.08
CA TYR A 62 0.64 -7.91 -15.01
C TYR A 62 -0.79 -7.87 -14.48
N HIS A 63 -1.52 -8.93 -14.82
CA HIS A 63 -2.89 -9.18 -14.39
C HIS A 63 -3.05 -10.65 -13.97
N SER A 64 -3.99 -10.91 -13.07
CA SER A 64 -4.44 -12.25 -12.72
C SER A 64 -5.89 -12.23 -12.29
N SER A 65 -6.65 -13.25 -12.64
CA SER A 65 -8.06 -13.42 -12.24
C SER A 65 -8.20 -14.62 -11.32
N PHE A 66 -9.02 -14.49 -10.27
CA PHE A 66 -9.38 -15.63 -9.43
C PHE A 66 -9.94 -16.80 -10.27
N PRO A 67 -9.58 -18.05 -10.00
CA PRO A 67 -8.73 -18.53 -8.90
C PRO A 67 -7.22 -18.66 -9.26
N SER A 68 -6.80 -18.16 -10.43
CA SER A 68 -5.38 -18.21 -10.83
C SER A 68 -4.52 -17.38 -9.89
N THR A 69 -3.34 -17.93 -9.54
CA THR A 69 -2.29 -17.22 -8.80
C THR A 69 -1.09 -16.92 -9.69
N GLN A 70 -1.23 -17.05 -11.00
CA GLN A 70 -0.17 -16.77 -11.96
C GLN A 70 -0.37 -15.38 -12.58
N TRP A 71 0.71 -14.59 -12.58
CA TRP A 71 0.75 -13.32 -13.25
C TRP A 71 0.84 -13.50 -14.77
N GLU A 72 -0.09 -12.95 -15.48
CA GLU A 72 -0.08 -12.83 -16.95
C GLU A 72 0.39 -11.41 -17.31
N ARG A 73 1.37 -11.33 -18.22
CA ARG A 73 1.87 -10.03 -18.67
C ARG A 73 0.80 -9.32 -19.51
N VAL A 74 0.59 -8.03 -19.19
CA VAL A 74 -0.30 -7.15 -19.95
C VAL A 74 0.47 -5.92 -20.43
N ASP A 75 -0.11 -5.18 -21.37
CA ASP A 75 0.47 -3.92 -21.81
C ASP A 75 0.38 -2.87 -20.69
N CYS A 76 1.48 -2.22 -20.42
CA CYS A 76 1.47 -1.02 -19.57
C CYS A 76 0.87 0.15 -20.35
N VAL A 77 0.15 1.03 -19.64
CA VAL A 77 -0.17 2.37 -20.16
C VAL A 77 0.95 3.36 -19.79
N ALA A 78 0.97 4.50 -20.46
CA ALA A 78 1.97 5.52 -20.19
C ALA A 78 1.93 5.97 -18.72
N PRO A 79 3.08 6.36 -18.13
CA PRO A 79 3.11 6.94 -16.80
C PRO A 79 2.15 8.14 -16.70
N PRO A 80 1.40 8.27 -15.58
CA PRO A 80 0.63 9.48 -15.34
C PRO A 80 1.50 10.75 -15.45
N ALA A 81 0.97 11.78 -16.07
CA ALA A 81 1.71 13.00 -16.37
C ALA A 81 1.54 14.08 -15.29
N TYR A 82 1.09 13.74 -14.09
CA TYR A 82 1.01 14.70 -13.00
C TYR A 82 2.15 14.51 -11.99
N GLN A 83 2.34 15.52 -11.20
CA GLN A 83 3.22 15.52 -10.06
C GLN A 83 2.35 15.80 -8.84
N SER A 84 2.44 14.95 -7.82
CA SER A 84 1.95 15.33 -6.51
C SER A 84 2.72 16.57 -6.04
N ALA A 85 2.10 17.40 -5.23
CA ALA A 85 2.80 18.53 -4.66
C ALA A 85 3.94 18.04 -3.76
N LYS A 86 5.10 18.72 -3.81
CA LYS A 86 6.23 18.44 -2.93
C LYS A 86 5.78 18.44 -1.47
N PRO A 87 5.97 17.33 -0.72
CA PRO A 87 5.63 17.31 0.68
C PRO A 87 6.51 18.27 1.48
N ASN A 88 5.95 18.86 2.54
CA ASN A 88 6.75 19.61 3.49
C ASN A 88 7.70 18.64 4.20
N LEU A 89 9.01 18.86 4.00
CA LEU A 89 10.02 17.98 4.56
C LEU A 89 10.06 18.05 6.08
N ARG A 90 9.60 16.98 6.70
CA ARG A 90 10.06 16.56 8.02
C ARG A 90 10.52 15.13 7.90
N THR A 91 11.72 14.87 8.37
CA THR A 91 12.26 13.50 8.45
C THR A 91 11.27 12.60 9.15
N GLU A 92 10.95 11.46 8.52
CA GLU A 92 10.07 10.41 9.04
C GLU A 92 8.56 10.72 9.05
N THR A 93 8.11 11.78 8.36
CA THR A 93 6.68 12.01 8.18
C THR A 93 6.19 11.43 6.86
N VAL A 94 4.97 10.96 6.85
CA VAL A 94 4.34 10.33 5.69
C VAL A 94 3.14 11.15 5.21
N GLY A 95 2.89 11.06 3.92
CA GLY A 95 1.69 11.38 3.21
C GLY A 95 1.03 12.73 3.46
N ASN A 96 -0.28 12.69 3.62
CA ASN A 96 -1.12 13.86 3.67
C ASN A 96 -1.16 14.58 5.03
N GLY A 97 -0.58 13.96 6.09
CA GLY A 97 -0.44 14.57 7.41
C GLY A 97 -1.71 14.57 8.28
N TYR A 98 -2.78 13.94 7.84
CA TYR A 98 -4.05 13.95 8.57
C TYR A 98 -4.54 12.55 8.97
N ASP A 99 -3.82 11.48 8.60
CA ASP A 99 -4.20 10.11 8.83
C ASP A 99 -3.32 9.42 9.87
N TYR A 100 -3.79 8.28 10.38
CA TYR A 100 -2.97 7.44 11.23
C TYR A 100 -1.89 6.73 10.42
N VAL A 101 -0.71 6.63 11.03
CA VAL A 101 0.47 6.00 10.45
C VAL A 101 0.78 4.70 11.20
N ALA A 102 1.00 3.63 10.45
CA ALA A 102 1.58 2.39 10.99
C ALA A 102 3.09 2.58 11.13
N GLN A 103 3.62 2.50 12.36
CA GLN A 103 5.05 2.53 12.64
C GLN A 103 5.56 1.12 12.93
N ALA A 104 6.59 0.69 12.22
CA ALA A 104 7.25 -0.59 12.44
C ALA A 104 7.83 -0.70 13.87
N PRO A 105 7.84 -1.90 14.47
CA PRO A 105 8.57 -2.16 15.70
C PRO A 105 10.05 -1.79 15.55
N SER A 106 10.68 -1.38 16.66
CA SER A 106 12.10 -0.97 16.65
C SER A 106 13.01 -2.05 16.02
N GLY A 107 13.84 -1.64 15.08
CA GLY A 107 14.76 -2.52 14.36
C GLY A 107 14.16 -3.30 13.21
N HIS A 108 12.89 -3.08 12.88
CA HIS A 108 12.20 -3.69 11.74
C HIS A 108 11.93 -2.67 10.64
N THR A 109 11.86 -3.16 9.41
CA THR A 109 11.43 -2.42 8.21
C THR A 109 10.30 -3.19 7.52
N PHE A 110 9.40 -2.47 6.89
CA PHE A 110 8.36 -3.09 6.09
C PHE A 110 8.95 -3.63 4.78
N SER A 111 8.58 -4.84 4.41
CA SER A 111 8.78 -5.39 3.09
C SER A 111 7.51 -5.31 2.24
N SER A 112 6.35 -5.24 2.90
CA SER A 112 5.05 -5.07 2.26
C SER A 112 4.06 -4.37 3.18
N VAL A 113 3.20 -3.59 2.59
CA VAL A 113 2.05 -2.95 3.24
C VAL A 113 0.82 -3.15 2.36
N THR A 114 -0.31 -3.47 2.98
CA THR A 114 -1.61 -3.60 2.29
C THR A 114 -2.63 -2.71 2.96
N GLY A 115 -3.23 -1.82 2.18
CA GLY A 115 -4.32 -0.96 2.56
C GLY A 115 -5.66 -1.49 2.04
N SER A 116 -6.68 -1.47 2.88
CA SER A 116 -8.04 -1.91 2.55
C SER A 116 -9.09 -1.16 3.39
N PHE A 117 -10.35 -1.25 2.95
CA PHE A 117 -11.51 -0.73 3.70
C PHE A 117 -12.44 -1.88 4.08
N PRO A 118 -12.18 -2.61 5.18
CA PRO A 118 -12.99 -3.77 5.58
C PRO A 118 -14.44 -3.40 5.90
N THR A 119 -14.72 -2.14 6.21
CA THR A 119 -16.09 -1.65 6.37
C THR A 119 -16.27 -0.31 5.65
N VAL A 120 -17.25 -0.25 4.76
CA VAL A 120 -17.69 0.97 4.07
C VAL A 120 -19.19 1.10 4.30
N SER A 121 -19.62 2.14 5.01
CA SER A 121 -21.01 2.34 5.37
C SER A 121 -21.50 3.69 4.87
N ASP A 122 -22.71 3.69 4.30
CA ASP A 122 -23.43 4.89 3.87
C ASP A 122 -22.67 5.77 2.87
N VAL A 123 -21.66 5.24 2.19
CA VAL A 123 -21.00 5.91 1.08
C VAL A 123 -21.89 5.79 -0.16
N THR A 124 -22.46 6.91 -0.57
CA THR A 124 -23.35 7.01 -1.74
C THR A 124 -22.74 7.86 -2.86
N SER A 125 -21.78 8.72 -2.53
CA SER A 125 -21.09 9.58 -3.49
C SER A 125 -19.75 10.05 -2.93
N GLU A 126 -18.83 10.33 -3.83
CA GLU A 126 -17.61 11.07 -3.62
C GLU A 126 -17.48 12.12 -4.73
N LYS A 127 -16.88 13.27 -4.41
CA LYS A 127 -16.56 14.30 -5.38
C LYS A 127 -15.24 14.96 -5.02
N GLY A 128 -14.26 14.84 -5.91
CA GLY A 128 -13.00 15.58 -5.80
C GLY A 128 -13.23 17.08 -5.85
N ALA A 129 -12.62 17.79 -4.89
CA ALA A 129 -12.67 19.23 -4.75
C ALA A 129 -11.26 19.81 -4.59
N ASN A 130 -11.03 21.01 -5.11
CA ASN A 130 -9.79 21.74 -4.87
C ASN A 130 -9.77 22.30 -3.45
N VAL A 131 -8.60 22.21 -2.81
CA VAL A 131 -8.32 22.85 -1.51
C VAL A 131 -7.01 23.62 -1.60
N PRO A 132 -6.87 24.75 -0.85
CA PRO A 132 -5.60 25.48 -0.84
C PRO A 132 -4.44 24.61 -0.39
N PHE A 133 -3.33 24.67 -1.12
CA PHE A 133 -2.08 24.00 -0.77
C PHE A 133 -0.89 24.93 -1.01
N GLY A 134 0.04 25.00 -0.07
CA GLY A 134 1.25 25.83 -0.17
C GLY A 134 0.94 27.31 -0.39
N SER A 135 1.33 27.84 -1.56
CA SER A 135 1.10 29.25 -1.96
C SER A 135 -0.34 29.56 -2.39
N GLY A 136 -1.25 28.59 -2.34
CA GLY A 136 -2.67 28.78 -2.63
C GLY A 136 -3.14 28.30 -4.00
N GLU A 137 -2.26 27.77 -4.82
CA GLU A 137 -2.64 27.10 -6.06
C GLU A 137 -2.98 25.62 -5.77
N SER A 138 -4.01 25.11 -6.42
CA SER A 138 -4.37 23.70 -6.37
C SER A 138 -4.52 23.18 -7.80
N ASP A 139 -3.80 22.09 -8.10
CA ASP A 139 -3.83 21.44 -9.40
C ASP A 139 -4.63 20.12 -9.35
N GLY A 140 -5.45 19.96 -8.32
CA GLY A 140 -6.24 18.77 -8.09
C GLY A 140 -7.24 18.49 -9.21
N ILE A 141 -7.42 17.21 -9.50
CA ILE A 141 -8.46 16.76 -10.42
C ILE A 141 -9.79 16.77 -9.69
N THR A 142 -10.76 17.50 -10.23
CA THR A 142 -12.06 17.70 -9.59
C THR A 142 -13.18 17.02 -10.34
N GLY A 143 -14.21 16.58 -9.64
CA GLY A 143 -15.38 15.94 -10.24
C GLY A 143 -15.83 14.71 -9.46
N THR A 144 -16.84 14.03 -10.00
CA THR A 144 -17.39 12.83 -9.38
C THR A 144 -16.40 11.67 -9.48
N ASN A 145 -16.19 10.95 -8.38
CA ASN A 145 -15.24 9.84 -8.25
C ASN A 145 -13.80 10.24 -8.65
N GLN A 146 -13.38 11.42 -8.27
CA GLN A 146 -12.00 11.90 -8.47
C GLN A 146 -11.22 11.81 -7.18
N TYR A 147 -10.70 10.62 -6.91
CA TYR A 147 -9.92 10.30 -5.71
C TYR A 147 -8.75 9.37 -6.02
N THR A 148 -7.83 9.29 -5.08
CA THR A 148 -6.76 8.29 -5.08
C THR A 148 -6.80 7.44 -3.81
N LEU A 149 -6.34 6.20 -3.91
CA LEU A 149 -5.87 5.42 -2.77
C LEU A 149 -4.36 5.47 -2.78
N GLN A 150 -3.77 5.78 -1.65
CA GLN A 150 -2.32 5.89 -1.55
C GLN A 150 -1.79 5.09 -0.36
N ILE A 151 -0.69 4.37 -0.58
CA ILE A 151 0.21 3.92 0.48
C ILE A 151 1.46 4.77 0.36
N ASN A 152 1.76 5.54 1.40
CA ASN A 152 2.89 6.44 1.47
C ASN A 152 3.96 5.87 2.39
N THR A 153 5.23 5.85 1.95
CA THR A 153 6.37 5.48 2.79
C THR A 153 6.83 6.68 3.64
N ASN A 154 7.67 6.44 4.65
CA ASN A 154 8.36 7.52 5.31
C ASN A 154 9.35 8.23 4.35
N ILE A 155 9.60 9.51 4.62
CA ILE A 155 10.58 10.33 3.91
C ILE A 155 11.93 10.12 4.57
N VAL A 156 12.90 9.56 3.85
CA VAL A 156 14.18 9.15 4.45
C VAL A 156 15.34 9.23 3.47
N ASN A 157 16.55 9.48 3.96
CA ASN A 157 17.77 9.41 3.14
C ASN A 157 18.11 7.94 2.82
N THR A 158 18.24 7.62 1.54
CA THR A 158 18.59 6.29 1.03
C THR A 158 19.82 6.34 0.14
N ALA A 159 20.28 5.20 -0.36
CA ALA A 159 21.37 5.12 -1.32
C ALA A 159 21.05 5.83 -2.66
N ALA A 160 19.78 5.98 -3.02
CA ALA A 160 19.35 6.71 -4.21
C ALA A 160 19.72 8.20 -4.16
N CYS A 161 19.95 8.76 -2.96
CA CYS A 161 20.42 10.13 -2.76
C CYS A 161 21.92 10.36 -3.10
N VAL A 162 22.66 9.34 -3.50
CA VAL A 162 24.06 9.38 -3.99
C VAL A 162 25.00 10.17 -3.06
N GLY A 163 24.84 10.01 -1.75
CA GLY A 163 25.69 10.67 -0.75
C GLY A 163 25.31 12.12 -0.40
N TYR A 164 24.21 12.66 -0.92
CA TYR A 164 23.69 13.96 -0.53
C TYR A 164 22.89 13.84 0.79
N THR A 165 23.43 14.37 1.87
CA THR A 165 22.83 14.23 3.23
C THR A 165 21.52 15.00 3.40
N GLY A 166 21.28 16.00 2.61
CA GLY A 166 20.01 16.77 2.62
C GLY A 166 18.97 16.26 1.65
N CYS A 167 19.29 15.19 0.90
CA CYS A 167 18.36 14.55 -0.01
C CYS A 167 17.57 13.46 0.72
N TYR A 168 16.29 13.34 0.34
CA TYR A 168 15.39 12.32 0.86
C TYR A 168 14.66 11.62 -0.28
N ALA A 169 14.55 10.31 -0.17
CA ALA A 169 13.68 9.49 -0.99
C ALA A 169 12.30 9.36 -0.34
N TRP A 170 11.28 9.32 -1.18
CA TRP A 170 9.91 9.07 -0.78
C TRP A 170 9.19 8.33 -1.90
N GLN A 171 8.29 7.42 -1.53
CA GLN A 171 7.63 6.54 -2.47
C GLN A 171 6.15 6.41 -2.13
N GLN A 172 5.33 6.49 -3.16
CA GLN A 172 3.90 6.32 -3.07
C GLN A 172 3.47 5.16 -3.98
N TYR A 173 2.64 4.28 -3.46
CA TYR A 173 1.91 3.29 -4.24
C TYR A 173 0.50 3.83 -4.41
N VAL A 174 0.04 3.96 -5.64
CA VAL A 174 -1.15 4.75 -5.96
C VAL A 174 -2.13 3.97 -6.81
N ILE A 175 -3.41 3.97 -6.42
CA ILE A 175 -4.53 3.78 -7.35
C ILE A 175 -5.16 5.15 -7.57
N SER A 176 -5.21 5.61 -8.82
CA SER A 176 -5.90 6.85 -9.19
C SER A 176 -7.11 6.55 -10.06
N THR A 177 -8.24 7.18 -9.76
CA THR A 177 -9.48 7.00 -10.53
C THR A 177 -9.46 7.74 -11.87
N ASP A 178 -8.51 8.63 -12.06
CA ASP A 178 -8.26 9.32 -13.31
C ASP A 178 -6.85 9.92 -13.29
N THR A 179 -6.18 9.97 -14.42
CA THR A 179 -4.80 10.46 -14.49
C THR A 179 -4.63 11.42 -15.66
N PRO A 180 -3.83 12.51 -15.51
CA PRO A 180 -3.45 13.34 -16.63
C PRO A 180 -2.60 12.55 -17.62
N VAL A 181 -2.92 12.67 -18.90
CA VAL A 181 -2.17 12.00 -19.97
C VAL A 181 -1.07 12.90 -20.54
N SER A 182 -0.98 14.17 -20.11
CA SER A 182 0.01 15.14 -20.57
C SER A 182 0.16 16.27 -19.57
N LEU A 183 1.39 16.71 -19.33
CA LEU A 183 1.72 17.93 -18.53
C LEU A 183 1.24 19.23 -19.17
N THR A 184 0.90 19.21 -20.46
CA THR A 184 0.55 20.41 -21.23
C THR A 184 -0.91 20.49 -21.65
N SER A 185 -1.71 19.50 -21.26
CA SER A 185 -3.14 19.44 -21.55
C SER A 185 -3.95 19.00 -20.34
N ASN A 186 -5.19 19.44 -20.26
CA ASN A 186 -6.14 19.01 -19.23
C ASN A 186 -6.81 17.68 -19.60
N SER A 187 -6.21 16.90 -20.51
CA SER A 187 -6.76 15.62 -20.95
C SER A 187 -6.47 14.57 -19.88
N LEU A 188 -7.53 13.86 -19.48
CA LEU A 188 -7.49 12.79 -18.49
C LEU A 188 -7.61 11.43 -19.18
N SER A 189 -7.10 10.38 -18.54
CA SER A 189 -7.15 9.00 -19.05
C SER A 189 -8.58 8.45 -19.11
N GLY A 190 -9.45 8.95 -18.24
CA GLY A 190 -10.81 8.42 -18.05
C GLY A 190 -10.80 6.99 -17.49
N LYS A 191 -9.73 6.57 -16.79
CA LYS A 191 -9.54 5.20 -16.32
C LYS A 191 -8.99 5.19 -14.90
N THR A 192 -9.30 4.12 -14.18
CA THR A 192 -8.66 3.85 -12.89
C THR A 192 -7.38 3.05 -13.11
N GLU A 193 -6.27 3.53 -12.60
CA GLU A 193 -4.92 2.99 -12.87
C GLU A 193 -4.15 2.77 -11.57
N VAL A 194 -3.24 1.78 -11.56
CA VAL A 194 -2.29 1.53 -10.47
C VAL A 194 -0.87 1.74 -10.96
N PHE A 195 -0.06 2.46 -10.16
CA PHE A 195 1.33 2.80 -10.45
C PHE A 195 2.11 3.12 -9.18
N ILE A 196 3.40 3.41 -9.30
CA ILE A 196 4.26 3.88 -8.23
C ILE A 196 4.75 5.28 -8.60
N GLU A 197 4.72 6.21 -7.65
CA GLU A 197 5.35 7.52 -7.75
C GLU A 197 6.57 7.59 -6.84
N TYR A 198 7.70 8.04 -7.41
CA TYR A 198 8.99 8.17 -6.75
C TYR A 198 9.40 9.61 -6.65
N TRP A 199 9.92 9.99 -5.49
CA TRP A 199 10.51 11.30 -5.24
C TRP A 199 11.93 11.17 -4.72
N LEU A 200 12.81 12.02 -5.25
CA LEU A 200 14.09 12.38 -4.66
C LEU A 200 14.05 13.88 -4.38
N ILE A 201 13.88 14.22 -3.11
CA ILE A 201 13.63 15.59 -2.66
C ILE A 201 14.96 16.21 -2.23
N ASN A 202 15.24 17.45 -2.64
CA ASN A 202 16.53 18.11 -2.45
C ASN A 202 17.70 17.29 -3.02
N TYR A 203 17.54 16.67 -4.19
CA TYR A 203 18.58 15.92 -4.85
C TYR A 203 19.69 16.86 -5.32
N GLY A 204 20.94 16.50 -5.01
CA GLY A 204 22.10 17.35 -5.29
C GLY A 204 22.42 18.32 -4.15
N SER A 205 23.48 19.10 -4.33
CA SER A 205 24.04 19.96 -3.27
C SER A 205 23.71 21.45 -3.43
N SER A 206 22.98 21.82 -4.50
CA SER A 206 22.68 23.22 -4.80
C SER A 206 21.60 23.34 -5.87
N ASN A 207 20.98 24.52 -5.92
CA ASN A 207 20.10 24.92 -7.00
C ASN A 207 20.78 24.74 -8.37
N GLY A 208 20.13 24.03 -9.29
CA GLY A 208 20.64 23.73 -10.62
C GLY A 208 21.25 22.34 -10.79
N ALA A 209 21.25 21.49 -9.78
CA ALA A 209 21.50 20.07 -9.98
C ALA A 209 20.48 19.47 -10.96
N SER A 210 20.90 18.45 -11.71
CA SER A 210 20.01 17.73 -12.62
C SER A 210 19.47 16.49 -11.95
N CYS A 211 18.20 16.18 -12.18
CA CYS A 211 17.61 14.91 -11.76
C CYS A 211 18.30 13.72 -12.42
N PRO A 212 18.29 12.53 -11.77
CA PRO A 212 18.74 11.30 -12.39
C PRO A 212 17.94 10.97 -13.66
N SER A 213 18.51 10.10 -14.50
CA SER A 213 17.82 9.64 -15.72
C SER A 213 16.47 8.99 -15.36
N GLY A 214 15.42 9.37 -16.07
CA GLY A 214 14.04 8.90 -15.84
C GLY A 214 13.22 9.81 -14.95
N PHE A 215 13.84 10.60 -14.08
CA PHE A 215 13.16 11.60 -13.27
C PHE A 215 13.00 12.94 -14.00
N VAL A 216 11.88 13.61 -13.73
CA VAL A 216 11.63 14.97 -14.16
C VAL A 216 11.84 15.96 -13.01
N ASN A 217 12.24 17.17 -13.33
CA ASN A 217 12.41 18.25 -12.35
C ASN A 217 11.03 18.79 -11.94
N ALA A 218 10.71 18.67 -10.66
CA ALA A 218 9.48 19.13 -10.04
C ALA A 218 9.67 20.49 -9.31
N GLY A 219 10.87 21.06 -9.35
CA GLY A 219 11.23 22.32 -8.71
C GLY A 219 12.67 22.32 -8.23
N ALA A 220 13.21 23.49 -7.95
CA ALA A 220 14.55 23.65 -7.42
C ALA A 220 14.62 24.88 -6.51
N ASP A 221 15.41 24.77 -5.45
CA ASP A 221 15.71 25.86 -4.53
C ASP A 221 17.17 25.84 -4.08
N SER A 222 17.51 26.60 -3.04
CA SER A 222 18.89 26.64 -2.50
C SER A 222 19.34 25.34 -1.85
N THR A 223 18.44 24.41 -1.59
CA THR A 223 18.72 23.12 -0.93
C THR A 223 18.96 21.98 -1.93
N GLY A 224 18.44 22.09 -3.16
CA GLY A 224 18.60 21.09 -4.21
C GLY A 224 17.51 21.17 -5.27
N VAL A 225 17.38 20.11 -6.04
CA VAL A 225 16.31 19.89 -7.01
C VAL A 225 15.38 18.79 -6.54
N ASP A 226 14.08 18.98 -6.73
CA ASP A 226 13.09 17.94 -6.47
C ASP A 226 12.85 17.16 -7.75
N CYS A 227 12.98 15.88 -7.66
CA CYS A 227 12.90 14.96 -8.79
C CYS A 227 11.76 13.98 -8.58
N VAL A 228 10.86 13.86 -9.54
CA VAL A 228 9.72 12.95 -9.49
C VAL A 228 9.71 12.03 -10.70
N GLN A 229 9.25 10.81 -10.50
CA GLN A 229 9.02 9.85 -11.57
C GLN A 229 7.79 9.01 -11.26
N ASN A 230 6.84 8.95 -12.20
CA ASN A 230 5.78 7.96 -12.20
C ASN A 230 6.19 6.76 -13.05
N THR A 231 5.86 5.56 -12.59
CA THR A 231 6.08 4.34 -13.39
C THR A 231 5.01 4.21 -14.47
N PRO A 232 5.26 3.38 -15.51
CA PRO A 232 4.16 2.88 -16.32
C PRO A 232 3.07 2.28 -15.44
N ALA A 233 1.81 2.49 -15.82
CA ALA A 233 0.64 2.11 -15.04
C ALA A 233 -0.10 0.90 -15.62
N VAL A 234 -0.94 0.27 -14.80
CA VAL A 234 -1.87 -0.79 -15.23
C VAL A 234 -3.30 -0.31 -15.05
N VAL A 235 -4.13 -0.51 -16.07
CA VAL A 235 -5.56 -0.18 -15.99
C VAL A 235 -6.26 -1.22 -15.11
N VAL A 236 -6.82 -0.76 -14.00
CA VAL A 236 -7.61 -1.55 -13.03
C VAL A 236 -9.08 -1.57 -13.44
N TYR A 237 -9.57 -0.45 -13.97
CA TYR A 237 -10.97 -0.31 -14.39
C TYR A 237 -11.09 0.67 -15.55
N ASN A 238 -11.91 0.30 -16.56
CA ASN A 238 -12.16 1.17 -17.71
C ASN A 238 -13.23 2.22 -17.37
N GLY A 239 -12.84 3.23 -16.62
CA GLY A 239 -13.67 4.30 -16.11
C GLY A 239 -13.15 4.81 -14.78
N GLN A 240 -13.83 5.80 -14.22
CA GLN A 240 -13.61 6.26 -12.84
C GLN A 240 -14.32 5.29 -11.91
N LEU A 241 -13.58 4.57 -11.08
CA LEU A 241 -14.17 3.60 -10.15
C LEU A 241 -15.02 4.32 -9.10
N PRO A 242 -16.31 4.00 -8.98
CA PRO A 242 -17.17 4.68 -8.00
C PRO A 242 -16.70 4.43 -6.56
N ALA A 243 -16.70 5.47 -5.72
CA ALA A 243 -16.32 5.35 -4.30
C ALA A 243 -17.20 4.36 -3.51
N THR A 244 -18.40 4.05 -3.99
CA THR A 244 -19.26 2.99 -3.45
C THR A 244 -18.65 1.59 -3.57
N LYS A 245 -17.52 1.44 -4.28
CA LYS A 245 -16.79 0.18 -4.48
C LYS A 245 -15.54 0.04 -3.62
N LEU A 246 -15.25 1.01 -2.75
CA LEU A 246 -14.06 1.00 -1.89
C LEU A 246 -13.89 -0.29 -1.08
N ALA A 247 -14.97 -0.89 -0.58
CA ALA A 247 -14.91 -2.17 0.13
C ALA A 247 -14.41 -3.36 -0.72
N SER A 248 -14.40 -3.23 -2.04
CA SER A 248 -13.94 -4.27 -2.97
C SER A 248 -12.56 -3.95 -3.57
N LEU A 249 -11.91 -2.91 -3.08
CA LEU A 249 -10.65 -2.39 -3.59
C LEU A 249 -9.57 -2.49 -2.52
N GLU A 250 -8.46 -3.11 -2.86
CA GLU A 250 -7.28 -3.21 -2.01
C GLU A 250 -6.05 -2.71 -2.78
N LEU A 251 -5.15 -2.05 -2.07
CA LEU A 251 -3.86 -1.61 -2.60
C LEU A 251 -2.74 -2.21 -1.76
N SER A 252 -1.72 -2.78 -2.39
CA SER A 252 -0.49 -3.10 -1.67
C SER A 252 0.74 -2.53 -2.35
N GLY A 253 1.70 -2.15 -1.50
CA GLY A 253 3.05 -1.83 -1.88
C GLY A 253 4.02 -2.89 -1.35
N THR A 254 4.98 -3.30 -2.17
CA THR A 254 6.10 -4.13 -1.74
C THR A 254 7.41 -3.52 -2.20
N ALA A 255 8.44 -3.61 -1.37
CA ALA A 255 9.80 -3.18 -1.72
C ALA A 255 10.79 -4.30 -1.36
N THR A 256 11.61 -4.70 -2.32
CA THR A 256 12.56 -5.80 -2.16
C THR A 256 13.98 -5.32 -2.43
N ALA A 257 14.82 -5.35 -1.42
CA ALA A 257 16.20 -4.87 -1.50
C ALA A 257 16.98 -5.50 -2.68
N GLY A 258 17.45 -4.64 -3.59
CA GLY A 258 18.15 -5.06 -4.81
C GLY A 258 17.28 -5.85 -5.78
N GLY A 259 15.98 -5.88 -5.59
CA GLY A 259 14.98 -6.53 -6.42
C GLY A 259 14.02 -5.53 -7.05
N THR A 260 12.72 -5.78 -6.89
CA THR A 260 11.66 -4.93 -7.47
C THR A 260 10.74 -4.38 -6.40
N ASP A 261 10.28 -3.17 -6.64
CA ASP A 261 9.08 -2.59 -6.01
C ASP A 261 7.84 -2.98 -6.82
N LYS A 262 6.74 -3.13 -6.14
CA LYS A 262 5.50 -3.57 -6.76
C LYS A 262 4.30 -2.84 -6.14
N ALA A 263 3.50 -2.18 -6.97
CA ALA A 263 2.16 -1.73 -6.61
C ALA A 263 1.14 -2.74 -7.12
N THR A 264 0.31 -3.27 -6.24
CA THR A 264 -0.74 -4.22 -6.63
C THR A 264 -2.10 -3.68 -6.21
N ALA A 265 -2.99 -3.54 -7.16
CA ALA A 265 -4.41 -3.28 -6.94
C ALA A 265 -5.21 -4.57 -7.09
N ILE A 266 -6.10 -4.84 -6.14
CA ILE A 266 -7.10 -5.91 -6.28
C ILE A 266 -8.48 -5.27 -6.29
N TYR A 267 -9.25 -5.57 -7.31
CA TYR A 267 -10.64 -5.16 -7.43
C TYR A 267 -11.54 -6.37 -7.66
N GLY A 268 -12.31 -6.73 -6.63
CA GLY A 268 -13.15 -7.92 -6.65
C GLY A 268 -12.34 -9.22 -6.79
N THR A 269 -12.40 -9.85 -7.94
CA THR A 269 -11.71 -11.10 -8.29
C THR A 269 -10.55 -10.89 -9.28
N GLU A 270 -10.14 -9.65 -9.50
CA GLU A 270 -9.09 -9.28 -10.44
C GLU A 270 -7.92 -8.61 -9.69
N ALA A 271 -6.70 -9.00 -10.00
CA ALA A 271 -5.47 -8.44 -9.47
C ALA A 271 -4.63 -7.83 -10.61
N TYR A 272 -4.10 -6.64 -10.38
CA TYR A 272 -3.29 -5.87 -11.31
C TYR A 272 -2.02 -5.42 -10.63
N THR A 273 -0.87 -5.49 -11.28
CA THR A 273 0.38 -5.03 -10.67
C THR A 273 1.31 -4.34 -11.66
N ALA A 274 1.91 -3.24 -11.19
CA ALA A 274 3.06 -2.60 -11.81
C ALA A 274 4.31 -2.96 -10.97
N SER A 275 5.38 -3.43 -11.63
CA SER A 275 6.63 -3.84 -10.98
C SER A 275 7.82 -3.16 -11.67
N VAL A 276 8.69 -2.55 -10.87
CA VAL A 276 9.88 -1.81 -11.29
C VAL A 276 11.04 -2.05 -10.33
N ALA A 277 12.26 -1.61 -10.68
CA ALA A 277 13.43 -1.80 -9.83
C ALA A 277 13.37 -0.98 -8.54
N ASP A 278 13.73 -1.57 -7.37
CA ASP A 278 13.86 -0.90 -6.07
C ASP A 278 14.89 0.26 -6.10
N SER A 279 15.86 0.20 -7.02
CA SER A 279 16.94 1.19 -7.15
C SER A 279 16.50 2.63 -7.45
N TYR A 280 15.23 2.88 -7.77
CA TYR A 280 14.73 4.24 -7.98
C TYR A 280 14.76 5.08 -6.70
N THR A 281 14.37 4.49 -5.58
CA THR A 281 14.38 5.15 -4.26
C THR A 281 15.18 4.37 -3.21
N ASP A 282 15.44 3.08 -3.42
CA ASP A 282 16.11 2.18 -2.46
C ASP A 282 15.43 2.21 -1.08
N ILE A 283 14.09 2.28 -1.10
CA ILE A 283 13.28 2.47 0.11
C ILE A 283 13.25 1.21 1.00
N SER A 284 13.41 0.03 0.42
CA SER A 284 13.26 -1.27 1.09
C SER A 284 14.09 -1.40 2.37
N SER A 285 15.27 -0.77 2.41
CA SER A 285 16.17 -0.80 3.57
C SER A 285 15.80 0.17 4.69
N LYS A 286 14.83 1.07 4.46
CA LYS A 286 14.52 2.22 5.32
C LYS A 286 13.02 2.44 5.54
N TRP A 287 12.17 1.60 4.97
CA TRP A 287 10.72 1.74 5.09
C TRP A 287 10.23 1.34 6.49
N THR A 288 9.99 2.30 7.35
CA THR A 288 9.60 2.09 8.74
C THR A 288 8.22 2.62 9.08
N GLN A 289 7.64 3.46 8.23
CA GLN A 289 6.31 4.03 8.42
C GLN A 289 5.48 3.86 7.15
N ALA A 290 4.18 3.62 7.33
CA ALA A 290 3.22 3.56 6.24
C ALA A 290 1.92 4.25 6.63
N GLU A 291 1.45 5.11 5.75
CA GLU A 291 0.11 5.68 5.75
C GLU A 291 -0.71 5.05 4.63
N PHE A 292 -2.00 4.89 4.83
CA PHE A 292 -2.93 4.51 3.77
C PHE A 292 -4.27 5.18 3.99
N ASN A 293 -4.78 5.83 2.94
CA ASN A 293 -6.16 6.30 2.92
C ASN A 293 -6.67 6.55 1.48
N VAL A 294 -7.94 6.93 1.40
CA VAL A 294 -8.59 7.54 0.25
C VAL A 294 -8.52 9.05 0.40
N VAL A 295 -7.91 9.72 -0.57
CA VAL A 295 -7.68 11.16 -0.57
C VAL A 295 -8.04 11.76 -1.92
N GLY A 296 -7.97 13.07 -2.06
CA GLY A 296 -8.17 13.76 -3.34
C GLY A 296 -7.19 13.26 -4.42
N ASN A 297 -7.43 13.68 -5.65
CA ASN A 297 -6.63 13.27 -6.81
C ASN A 297 -5.75 14.43 -7.26
N ALA A 298 -4.44 14.26 -7.13
CA ALA A 298 -3.40 15.27 -7.32
C ALA A 298 -3.37 16.39 -6.25
N GLY A 299 -2.24 17.08 -6.15
CA GLY A 299 -1.93 18.03 -5.08
C GLY A 299 -2.95 19.17 -4.90
N GLY A 300 -3.24 19.47 -3.64
CA GLY A 300 -4.24 20.49 -3.31
C GLY A 300 -5.68 20.05 -3.59
N SER A 301 -5.99 18.78 -3.37
CA SER A 301 -7.32 18.23 -3.60
C SER A 301 -7.87 17.50 -2.38
N ARG A 302 -9.19 17.35 -2.33
CA ARG A 302 -9.89 16.65 -1.26
C ARG A 302 -10.98 15.74 -1.83
N ALA A 303 -11.04 14.51 -1.36
CA ALA A 303 -12.15 13.61 -1.61
C ALA A 303 -13.32 13.97 -0.68
N ASP A 304 -14.39 14.55 -1.23
CA ASP A 304 -15.59 14.95 -0.48
C ASP A 304 -16.64 13.84 -0.53
N PHE A 305 -16.76 13.10 0.54
CA PHE A 305 -17.81 12.10 0.75
C PHE A 305 -19.11 12.73 1.20
N ASN A 306 -20.22 12.07 0.90
CA ASN A 306 -21.54 12.47 1.37
C ASN A 306 -21.63 12.41 2.91
N LYS A 307 -22.52 13.23 3.46
CA LYS A 307 -22.83 13.23 4.89
C LYS A 307 -23.31 11.84 5.35
N GLY A 308 -22.77 11.39 6.48
CA GLY A 308 -23.07 10.10 7.07
C GLY A 308 -22.14 8.97 6.57
N ALA A 309 -21.30 9.20 5.56
CA ALA A 309 -20.31 8.23 5.12
C ALA A 309 -19.36 7.85 6.27
N SER A 310 -19.03 6.57 6.37
CA SER A 310 -18.08 6.04 7.33
C SER A 310 -17.24 4.92 6.71
N LEU A 311 -15.94 4.98 6.95
CA LEU A 311 -14.95 4.01 6.48
C LEU A 311 -14.20 3.44 7.68
N THR A 312 -13.87 2.17 7.63
CA THR A 312 -12.81 1.58 8.45
C THR A 312 -11.61 1.36 7.54
N ALA A 313 -10.53 2.09 7.76
CA ALA A 313 -9.28 1.91 7.04
C ALA A 313 -8.38 0.94 7.81
N LYS A 314 -7.76 0.01 7.10
CA LYS A 314 -6.84 -0.98 7.66
C LYS A 314 -5.52 -0.95 6.91
N ILE A 315 -4.42 -0.92 7.66
CA ILE A 315 -3.04 -0.97 7.16
C ILE A 315 -2.41 -2.25 7.71
N ALA A 316 -2.38 -3.30 6.91
CA ALA A 316 -1.70 -4.55 7.23
C ALA A 316 -0.24 -4.49 6.77
N VAL A 317 0.69 -5.00 7.59
CA VAL A 317 2.12 -4.86 7.35
C VAL A 317 2.84 -6.21 7.38
N THR A 318 3.95 -6.30 6.66
CA THR A 318 4.90 -7.41 6.73
C THR A 318 6.28 -6.84 7.04
N ASP A 319 6.82 -7.14 8.21
CA ASP A 319 8.12 -6.69 8.70
C ASP A 319 8.99 -7.84 9.24
N GLY A 320 8.59 -9.07 8.97
CA GLY A 320 9.25 -10.28 9.46
C GLY A 320 8.95 -10.59 10.93
N SER A 321 8.08 -9.83 11.61
CA SER A 321 7.65 -10.06 12.99
C SER A 321 6.16 -10.36 13.09
N THR A 322 5.73 -10.77 14.28
CA THR A 322 4.31 -10.91 14.65
C THR A 322 3.87 -9.81 15.63
N THR A 323 4.73 -8.85 15.88
CA THR A 323 4.47 -7.74 16.80
C THR A 323 3.52 -6.74 16.14
N ALA A 324 2.59 -6.21 16.90
CA ALA A 324 1.71 -5.15 16.42
C ALA A 324 2.55 -3.90 16.05
N PRO A 325 2.30 -3.25 14.90
CA PRO A 325 2.84 -1.93 14.64
C PRO A 325 2.26 -0.91 15.62
N THR A 326 2.94 0.22 15.79
CA THR A 326 2.38 1.32 16.58
C THR A 326 1.46 2.16 15.72
N CYS A 327 0.27 2.47 16.23
CA CYS A 327 -0.62 3.44 15.62
C CYS A 327 -0.18 4.85 16.02
N VAL A 328 0.45 5.57 15.11
CA VAL A 328 0.89 6.95 15.34
C VAL A 328 -0.20 7.91 14.91
N SER A 329 -0.60 8.80 15.82
CA SER A 329 -1.60 9.83 15.53
C SER A 329 -1.03 10.88 14.57
N PRO A 330 -1.84 11.44 13.66
CA PRO A 330 -1.42 12.55 12.83
C PRO A 330 -1.07 13.75 13.71
N SER A 331 -0.08 14.51 13.29
CA SER A 331 0.28 15.78 13.88
C SER A 331 0.08 16.89 12.87
N SER A 332 -0.23 18.11 13.33
CA SER A 332 -0.40 19.30 12.46
C SER A 332 0.87 19.67 11.69
N TYR A 333 1.91 18.89 11.84
CA TYR A 333 3.23 19.11 11.27
C TYR A 333 3.68 18.01 10.33
N ASP A 334 2.90 16.92 10.20
CA ASP A 334 3.26 15.84 9.31
C ASP A 334 3.20 16.37 7.87
N GLY A 335 4.17 15.98 7.07
CA GLY A 335 4.32 16.43 5.71
C GLY A 335 3.07 16.08 4.92
N THR A 336 2.61 16.98 4.09
CA THR A 336 1.38 16.79 3.34
C THR A 336 1.60 17.11 1.87
N THR A 337 1.02 16.31 1.03
CA THR A 337 0.91 16.55 -0.41
C THR A 337 -0.24 17.49 -0.74
N GLY A 338 -1.00 17.93 0.27
CA GLY A 338 -2.21 18.71 0.08
C GLY A 338 -3.40 17.89 -0.42
N GLU A 339 -3.25 16.57 -0.45
CA GLU A 339 -4.33 15.62 -0.74
C GLU A 339 -4.94 15.17 0.57
N THR A 340 -6.28 15.20 0.69
CA THR A 340 -7.00 14.88 1.93
C THR A 340 -8.40 14.36 1.62
N ASN A 341 -9.17 14.05 2.66
CA ASN A 341 -10.60 13.79 2.56
C ASN A 341 -11.39 14.68 3.55
N ASN A 342 -12.71 14.62 3.52
CA ASN A 342 -13.57 15.37 4.42
C ASN A 342 -14.07 14.55 5.61
N LEU A 343 -13.47 13.38 5.86
CA LEU A 343 -13.82 12.50 6.96
C LEU A 343 -13.07 12.91 8.24
N THR A 344 -13.64 12.63 9.38
CA THR A 344 -13.05 12.90 10.69
C THR A 344 -12.53 11.61 11.30
N LEU A 345 -11.25 11.53 11.60
CA LEU A 345 -10.62 10.40 12.27
C LEU A 345 -11.24 10.14 13.65
N LYS A 346 -11.40 8.86 13.96
CA LYS A 346 -11.82 8.35 15.26
C LYS A 346 -10.66 7.60 15.92
N SER A 347 -10.96 6.57 16.70
CA SER A 347 -9.96 5.75 17.36
C SER A 347 -9.18 4.88 16.37
N CYS A 348 -7.90 4.67 16.67
CA CYS A 348 -7.06 3.69 16.02
C CYS A 348 -6.73 2.54 16.97
N THR A 349 -6.68 1.33 16.45
CA THR A 349 -6.26 0.11 17.14
C THR A 349 -5.13 -0.57 16.39
N ALA A 350 -4.30 -1.31 17.11
CA ALA A 350 -3.22 -2.10 16.52
C ALA A 350 -3.31 -3.55 16.99
N ALA A 351 -2.98 -4.50 16.14
CA ALA A 351 -2.94 -5.91 16.47
C ALA A 351 -1.71 -6.58 15.83
N GLY A 352 -1.14 -7.52 16.58
CA GLY A 352 -0.10 -8.42 16.11
C GLY A 352 -0.69 -9.73 15.58
N GLY A 353 0.16 -10.69 15.25
CA GLY A 353 -0.22 -12.01 14.75
C GLY A 353 0.45 -12.35 13.43
N SER A 354 -0.14 -13.26 12.65
CA SER A 354 0.40 -13.65 11.34
C SER A 354 0.38 -12.51 10.31
N THR A 355 -0.51 -11.55 10.50
CA THR A 355 -0.65 -10.35 9.65
C THR A 355 -0.87 -9.16 10.59
N PRO A 356 0.21 -8.55 11.12
CA PRO A 356 0.11 -7.38 11.98
C PRO A 356 -0.53 -6.19 11.24
N TYR A 357 -1.29 -5.36 11.94
CA TYR A 357 -1.97 -4.24 11.32
C TYR A 357 -2.31 -3.12 12.31
N ILE A 358 -2.61 -1.95 11.77
CA ILE A 358 -3.43 -0.93 12.44
C ILE A 358 -4.77 -0.81 11.71
N GLU A 359 -5.78 -0.37 12.44
CA GLU A 359 -7.13 -0.14 11.90
C GLU A 359 -7.75 1.08 12.59
N PHE A 360 -8.34 1.96 11.80
CA PHE A 360 -9.00 3.16 12.32
C PHE A 360 -10.29 3.44 11.57
N ILE A 361 -11.16 4.18 12.24
CA ILE A 361 -12.46 4.59 11.69
C ILE A 361 -12.40 6.08 11.37
N GLU A 362 -13.00 6.46 10.28
CA GLU A 362 -13.23 7.83 9.89
C GLU A 362 -14.68 8.03 9.40
N SER A 363 -15.25 9.19 9.61
CA SER A 363 -16.66 9.45 9.25
C SER A 363 -16.94 10.92 9.01
N HIS A 364 -17.91 11.21 8.11
CA HIS A 364 -18.43 12.55 7.83
C HIS A 364 -19.69 12.87 8.61
#